data_c92a1aecbb0eb2f6deb7c6a2631c6545
#
_entry.id   c92a1aecbb0eb2f6deb7c6a2631c6545
#
_cell.length_a   1.000
_cell.length_b   1.000
_cell.length_c   1.000
_cell.angle_alpha   90.00
_cell.angle_beta   90.00
_cell.angle_gamma   90.00
#
_symmetry.space_group_name_H-M   'P 1'
#
loop_
_entity.id
_entity.type
_entity.pdbx_description
1 polymer ?
#
loop_
_entity_poly.entity_id
_entity_poly.type
_entity_poly.pdbx_seq_one_letter_code
_entity_poly.pdbx_strand_id
1 'polypeptide(L)'
;ILTLNTFQPFPIIQAAQMQSSLEDYRFRLEYTNKDGLKEKIYCSETYDYISQVMTGNWKFETYDNNGKIISERIRPLKMRHTYISELTYLAELCGFEVMARYGDYYKSTEETGRYTWILKKI
;
A
#
# COMPACT_ATOMS: atom_id res chain seq x y z
N ILE A 1 5.02 4.11 -24.21
CA ILE A 1 4.37 4.61 -22.98
C ILE A 1 4.45 3.56 -21.91
N LEU A 2 4.83 3.97 -20.72
CA LEU A 2 4.90 3.13 -19.55
C LEU A 2 3.97 3.70 -18.48
N THR A 3 3.16 2.84 -17.87
CA THR A 3 2.31 3.20 -16.74
C THR A 3 2.83 2.51 -15.49
N LEU A 4 3.04 3.29 -14.43
CA LEU A 4 3.49 2.78 -13.13
C LEU A 4 2.54 3.22 -12.03
N ASN A 5 2.42 2.35 -11.04
CA ASN A 5 1.71 2.67 -9.80
C ASN A 5 2.72 2.71 -8.65
N THR A 6 2.69 3.77 -7.89
CA THR A 6 3.54 3.94 -6.71
C THR A 6 2.72 4.39 -5.52
N PHE A 7 3.27 4.26 -4.32
CA PHE A 7 2.70 4.88 -3.15
C PHE A 7 3.77 5.67 -2.40
N GLN A 8 3.31 6.73 -1.75
CA GLN A 8 4.11 7.55 -0.86
C GLN A 8 3.26 7.82 0.37
N PRO A 9 3.60 7.26 1.53
CA PRO A 9 2.82 7.51 2.74
C PRO A 9 2.94 8.96 3.17
N PHE A 10 1.89 9.48 3.79
CA PHE A 10 1.95 10.82 4.38
C PHE A 10 2.97 10.84 5.53
N PRO A 11 3.79 11.88 5.67
CA PRO A 11 4.85 11.93 6.68
C PRO A 11 4.36 11.72 8.12
N ILE A 12 3.19 12.24 8.47
CA ILE A 12 2.61 12.07 9.81
C ILE A 12 2.25 10.60 10.06
N ILE A 13 1.62 9.94 9.10
CA ILE A 13 1.25 8.53 9.19
C ILE A 13 2.51 7.67 9.23
N GLN A 14 3.48 7.96 8.38
CA GLN A 14 4.75 7.26 8.35
C GLN A 14 5.48 7.36 9.69
N ALA A 15 5.57 8.56 10.27
CA ALA A 15 6.22 8.76 11.57
C ALA A 15 5.54 7.98 12.69
N ALA A 16 4.20 7.93 12.71
CA ALA A 16 3.46 7.15 13.67
C ALA A 16 3.71 5.64 13.50
N GLN A 17 3.75 5.17 12.26
CA GLN A 17 3.94 3.75 11.95
C GLN A 17 5.37 3.26 12.16
N MET A 18 6.36 4.14 12.10
CA MET A 18 7.75 3.79 12.44
C MET A 18 7.92 3.39 13.91
N GLN A 19 7.03 3.87 14.78
CA GLN A 19 7.02 3.53 16.21
C GLN A 19 6.09 2.36 16.52
N SER A 20 5.39 1.84 15.54
CA SER A 20 4.46 0.72 15.69
C SER A 20 5.18 -0.62 15.63
N SER A 21 4.58 -1.63 16.26
CA SER A 21 5.00 -3.02 16.15
C SER A 21 4.22 -3.73 15.05
N LEU A 22 4.82 -4.77 14.43
CA LEU A 22 4.11 -5.66 13.51
C LEU A 22 2.99 -6.46 14.18
N GLU A 23 2.92 -6.44 15.53
CA GLU A 23 1.84 -7.05 16.30
C GLU A 23 0.66 -6.10 16.52
N ASP A 24 0.81 -4.82 16.18
CA ASP A 24 -0.23 -3.80 16.32
C ASP A 24 -1.18 -3.83 15.11
N TYR A 25 -2.02 -4.86 15.06
CA TYR A 25 -2.99 -5.02 13.99
C TYR A 25 -4.12 -4.01 14.07
N ARG A 26 -4.47 -3.40 12.95
CA ARG A 26 -5.58 -2.47 12.81
C ARG A 26 -6.61 -3.05 11.86
N PHE A 27 -7.89 -2.97 12.24
CA PHE A 27 -8.98 -3.42 11.40
C PHE A 27 -9.02 -2.63 10.08
N ARG A 28 -9.19 -3.33 8.97
CA ARG A 28 -9.27 -2.72 7.64
C ARG A 28 -10.64 -2.87 7.01
N LEU A 29 -11.11 -4.08 6.87
CA LEU A 29 -12.41 -4.33 6.25
C LEU A 29 -12.94 -5.71 6.63
N GLU A 30 -14.23 -5.89 6.35
CA GLU A 30 -14.97 -7.11 6.55
C GLU A 30 -15.73 -7.42 5.26
N TYR A 31 -15.77 -8.68 4.87
CA TYR A 31 -16.50 -9.09 3.69
C TYR A 31 -17.00 -10.52 3.86
N THR A 32 -17.91 -10.94 2.97
CA THR A 32 -18.37 -12.33 2.89
C THR A 32 -17.60 -13.02 1.77
N ASN A 33 -16.93 -14.13 2.08
CA ASN A 33 -16.16 -14.88 1.10
C ASN A 33 -17.05 -15.74 0.18
N LYS A 34 -16.43 -16.44 -0.76
CA LYS A 34 -17.14 -17.30 -1.73
C LYS A 34 -17.91 -18.45 -1.09
N ASP A 35 -17.54 -18.85 0.12
CA ASP A 35 -18.20 -19.93 0.87
C ASP A 35 -19.33 -19.40 1.76
N GLY A 36 -19.64 -18.11 1.68
CA GLY A 36 -20.69 -17.48 2.47
C GLY A 36 -20.28 -17.15 3.90
N LEU A 37 -19.01 -17.28 4.24
CA LEU A 37 -18.48 -17.00 5.57
C LEU A 37 -17.92 -15.58 5.66
N LYS A 38 -18.03 -15.00 6.85
CA LYS A 38 -17.48 -13.68 7.12
C LYS A 38 -15.97 -13.75 7.27
N GLU A 39 -15.25 -12.83 6.61
CA GLU A 39 -13.83 -12.63 6.80
C GLU A 39 -13.55 -11.21 7.24
N LYS A 40 -12.62 -11.06 8.18
CA LYS A 40 -12.10 -9.76 8.61
C LYS A 40 -10.63 -9.67 8.27
N ILE A 41 -10.22 -8.51 7.77
CA ILE A 41 -8.83 -8.23 7.41
C ILE A 41 -8.28 -7.17 8.34
N TYR A 42 -7.11 -7.46 8.90
CA TYR A 42 -6.33 -6.57 9.73
C TYR A 42 -4.97 -6.34 9.09
N CYS A 43 -4.38 -5.18 9.30
CA CYS A 43 -3.05 -4.86 8.83
C CYS A 43 -2.19 -4.33 9.96
N SER A 44 -0.92 -4.71 9.94
CA SER A 44 0.13 -4.07 10.72
C SER A 44 1.27 -3.69 9.78
N GLU A 45 1.96 -2.61 10.09
CA GLU A 45 3.05 -2.15 9.22
C GLU A 45 4.03 -1.29 9.99
N THR A 46 5.29 -1.37 9.58
CA THR A 46 6.36 -0.50 10.04
C THR A 46 7.11 0.04 8.84
N TYR A 47 7.71 1.23 8.99
CA TYR A 47 8.47 1.89 7.94
C TYR A 47 9.89 2.14 8.40
N ASP A 48 10.84 1.79 7.55
CA ASP A 48 12.23 2.24 7.66
C ASP A 48 12.44 3.37 6.66
N TYR A 49 12.61 4.60 7.17
CA TYR A 49 12.74 5.75 6.28
C TYR A 49 14.11 5.83 5.59
N ILE A 50 15.13 5.15 6.13
CA ILE A 50 16.47 5.13 5.52
C ILE A 50 16.46 4.27 4.27
N SER A 51 15.97 3.04 4.38
CA SER A 51 15.83 2.12 3.24
C SER A 51 14.60 2.41 2.40
N GLN A 52 13.65 3.20 2.91
CA GLN A 52 12.35 3.46 2.31
C GLN A 52 11.53 2.17 2.11
N VAL A 53 11.67 1.22 3.04
CA VAL A 53 10.96 -0.05 2.98
C VAL A 53 9.87 -0.10 4.05
N MET A 54 8.65 -0.37 3.60
CA MET A 54 7.54 -0.73 4.46
C MET A 54 7.55 -2.25 4.63
N THR A 55 7.50 -2.69 5.87
CA THR A 55 7.31 -4.10 6.21
C THR A 55 5.96 -4.22 6.91
N GLY A 56 5.13 -5.16 6.48
CA GLY A 56 3.80 -5.31 7.02
C GLY A 56 3.32 -6.74 7.02
N ASN A 57 2.20 -6.94 7.71
CA ASN A 57 1.45 -8.19 7.72
C ASN A 57 -0.02 -7.91 7.45
N TRP A 58 -0.61 -8.75 6.61
CA TRP A 58 -2.05 -8.82 6.43
C TRP A 58 -2.54 -10.07 7.14
N LYS A 59 -3.46 -9.88 8.08
CA LYS A 59 -4.07 -10.98 8.83
C LYS A 59 -5.52 -11.16 8.39
N PHE A 60 -5.85 -12.38 7.99
CA PHE A 60 -7.19 -12.76 7.54
C PHE A 60 -7.79 -13.71 8.57
N GLU A 61 -8.90 -13.32 9.15
CA GLU A 61 -9.66 -14.16 10.09
C GLU A 61 -10.98 -14.57 9.43
N THR A 62 -11.25 -15.88 9.37
CA THR A 62 -12.51 -16.41 8.86
C THR A 62 -13.37 -16.85 10.04
N TYR A 63 -14.65 -16.47 10.02
CA TYR A 63 -15.62 -16.75 11.07
C TYR A 63 -16.68 -17.71 10.58
N ASP A 64 -17.15 -18.60 11.47
CA ASP A 64 -18.33 -19.40 11.21
C ASP A 64 -19.61 -18.59 11.42
N ASN A 65 -20.78 -19.24 11.20
CA ASN A 65 -22.08 -18.58 11.37
C ASN A 65 -22.42 -18.22 12.82
N ASN A 66 -21.67 -18.75 13.78
CA ASN A 66 -21.80 -18.45 15.20
C ASN A 66 -20.83 -17.37 15.70
N GLY A 67 -20.04 -16.79 14.80
CA GLY A 67 -19.07 -15.76 15.12
C GLY A 67 -17.76 -16.28 15.70
N LYS A 68 -17.48 -17.57 15.59
CA LYS A 68 -16.23 -18.19 16.04
C LYS A 68 -15.19 -18.18 14.93
N ILE A 69 -13.95 -17.85 15.28
CA ILE A 69 -12.82 -17.91 14.33
C ILE A 69 -12.50 -19.36 14.02
N ILE A 70 -12.56 -19.73 12.74
CA ILE A 70 -12.26 -21.09 12.26
C ILE A 70 -10.97 -21.15 11.46
N SER A 71 -10.41 -20.00 11.05
CA SER A 71 -9.17 -19.92 10.29
C SER A 71 -8.51 -18.58 10.49
N GLU A 72 -7.20 -18.58 10.57
CA GLU A 72 -6.38 -17.37 10.59
C GLU A 72 -5.20 -17.56 9.64
N ARG A 73 -4.96 -16.57 8.80
CA ARG A 73 -3.81 -16.55 7.88
C ARG A 73 -3.09 -15.23 7.99
N ILE A 74 -1.77 -15.27 7.98
CA ILE A 74 -0.94 -14.07 7.96
C ILE A 74 -0.13 -14.07 6.66
N ARG A 75 -0.22 -12.95 5.93
CA ARG A 75 0.51 -12.72 4.69
C ARG A 75 1.50 -11.58 4.89
N PRO A 76 2.80 -11.86 4.91
CA PRO A 76 3.80 -10.80 5.00
C PRO A 76 3.88 -10.02 3.70
N LEU A 77 4.18 -8.73 3.81
CA LEU A 77 4.36 -7.83 2.68
C LEU A 77 5.58 -6.95 2.94
N LYS A 78 6.40 -6.80 1.91
CA LYS A 78 7.51 -5.84 1.91
C LYS A 78 7.41 -5.00 0.65
N MET A 79 7.42 -3.68 0.82
CA MET A 79 7.32 -2.75 -0.31
C MET A 79 8.26 -1.57 -0.07
N ARG A 80 8.98 -1.18 -1.11
CA ARG A 80 9.71 0.08 -1.09
C ARG A 80 8.77 1.20 -1.52
N HIS A 81 8.71 2.27 -0.75
CA HIS A 81 8.01 3.48 -1.19
C HIS A 81 8.98 4.43 -1.89
N THR A 82 8.46 5.16 -2.87
CA THR A 82 9.25 6.04 -3.72
C THR A 82 8.64 7.43 -3.69
N TYR A 83 9.44 8.43 -3.34
CA TYR A 83 8.99 9.82 -3.32
C TYR A 83 8.82 10.36 -4.74
N ILE A 84 7.94 11.35 -4.88
CA ILE A 84 7.60 11.94 -6.18
C ILE A 84 8.83 12.46 -6.91
N SER A 85 9.67 13.23 -6.23
CA SER A 85 10.90 13.76 -6.82
C SER A 85 11.89 12.66 -7.19
N GLU A 86 12.00 11.64 -6.36
CA GLU A 86 12.88 10.50 -6.61
C GLU A 86 12.48 9.77 -7.90
N LEU A 87 11.20 9.46 -8.06
CA LEU A 87 10.73 8.76 -9.26
C LEU A 87 10.87 9.65 -10.51
N THR A 88 10.61 10.95 -10.38
CA THR A 88 10.78 11.89 -11.48
C THR A 88 12.22 11.89 -12.01
N TYR A 89 13.20 12.01 -11.11
CA TYR A 89 14.61 11.98 -11.50
C TYR A 89 15.04 10.62 -12.04
N LEU A 90 14.54 9.54 -11.45
CA LEU A 90 14.84 8.20 -11.92
C LEU A 90 14.30 7.98 -13.34
N ALA A 91 13.08 8.45 -13.61
CA ALA A 91 12.50 8.39 -14.93
C ALA A 91 13.37 9.13 -15.97
N GLU A 92 13.81 10.35 -15.64
CA GLU A 92 14.68 11.13 -16.51
C GLU A 92 16.01 10.42 -16.78
N LEU A 93 16.65 9.86 -15.75
CA LEU A 93 17.88 9.10 -15.89
C LEU A 93 17.72 7.87 -16.78
N CYS A 94 16.53 7.25 -16.78
CA CYS A 94 16.21 6.09 -17.62
C CYS A 94 15.76 6.48 -19.03
N GLY A 95 15.74 7.76 -19.37
CA GLY A 95 15.32 8.22 -20.69
C GLY A 95 13.82 8.34 -20.89
N PHE A 96 13.10 8.61 -19.80
CA PHE A 96 11.65 8.84 -19.84
C PHE A 96 11.34 10.27 -19.39
N GLU A 97 10.27 10.82 -19.93
CA GLU A 97 9.65 12.03 -19.40
C GLU A 97 8.34 11.69 -18.71
N VAL A 98 8.03 12.40 -17.64
CA VAL A 98 6.76 12.27 -16.95
C VAL A 98 5.72 13.09 -17.71
N MET A 99 4.77 12.42 -18.34
CA MET A 99 3.68 13.07 -19.05
C MET A 99 2.55 13.47 -18.12
N ALA A 100 2.25 12.63 -17.14
CA ALA A 100 1.20 12.88 -16.18
C ALA A 100 1.41 12.05 -14.91
N ARG A 101 0.85 12.54 -13.81
CA ARG A 101 0.77 11.83 -12.54
C ARG A 101 -0.63 12.08 -11.97
N TYR A 102 -1.33 11.01 -11.68
CA TYR A 102 -2.69 11.06 -11.17
C TYR A 102 -2.79 10.39 -9.80
N GLY A 103 -3.71 10.87 -8.97
CA GLY A 103 -3.98 10.30 -7.65
C GLY A 103 -4.81 9.01 -7.69
N ASP A 104 -5.42 8.71 -8.84
CA ASP A 104 -6.21 7.50 -9.06
C ASP A 104 -6.32 7.18 -10.55
N TYR A 105 -7.07 6.13 -10.90
CA TYR A 105 -7.29 5.75 -12.30
C TYR A 105 -8.31 6.65 -13.04
N TYR A 106 -8.98 7.55 -12.32
CA TYR A 106 -9.94 8.49 -12.88
C TYR A 106 -9.32 9.87 -13.17
N LYS A 107 -7.98 9.95 -13.17
CA LYS A 107 -7.20 11.14 -13.44
C LYS A 107 -7.39 12.25 -12.39
N SER A 108 -7.65 11.88 -11.15
CA SER A 108 -7.67 12.83 -10.04
C SER A 108 -6.29 13.44 -9.83
N THR A 109 -6.25 14.74 -9.53
CA THR A 109 -5.03 15.46 -9.17
C THR A 109 -4.85 15.55 -7.65
N GLU A 110 -5.74 14.96 -6.86
CA GLU A 110 -5.66 14.98 -5.41
C GLU A 110 -4.48 14.18 -4.89
N GLU A 111 -3.89 14.64 -3.79
CA GLU A 111 -2.79 13.98 -3.11
C GLU A 111 -3.34 12.84 -2.24
N THR A 112 -3.33 11.62 -2.78
CA THR A 112 -3.90 10.44 -2.13
C THR A 112 -2.85 9.54 -1.46
N GLY A 113 -1.56 9.82 -1.69
CA GLY A 113 -0.47 8.93 -1.30
C GLY A 113 -0.28 7.73 -2.24
N ARG A 114 -1.16 7.57 -3.22
CA ARG A 114 -1.06 6.58 -4.28
C ARG A 114 -1.08 7.30 -5.61
N TYR A 115 -0.20 6.91 -6.52
CA TYR A 115 -0.04 7.62 -7.78
C TYR A 115 0.01 6.68 -8.96
N THR A 116 -0.64 7.09 -10.04
CA THR A 116 -0.51 6.47 -11.36
C THR A 116 0.31 7.41 -12.23
N TRP A 117 1.43 6.92 -12.72
CA TRP A 117 2.36 7.67 -13.55
C TRP A 117 2.24 7.27 -15.01
N ILE A 118 2.22 8.24 -15.88
CA ILE A 118 2.28 8.04 -17.33
C ILE A 118 3.63 8.57 -17.81
N LEU A 119 4.46 7.69 -18.28
CA LEU A 119 5.81 7.99 -18.74
C LEU A 119 5.91 7.74 -20.24
N LYS A 120 6.66 8.59 -20.92
CA LYS A 120 6.96 8.44 -22.35
C LYS A 120 8.44 8.34 -22.54
N LYS A 121 8.89 7.37 -23.31
CA LYS A 121 10.30 7.26 -23.65
C LYS A 121 10.70 8.41 -24.58
N ILE A 122 11.75 9.07 -24.23
CA ILE A 122 12.33 10.15 -25.03
C ILE A 122 13.07 9.58 -26.23
#